data_a25f075fe7fbc846a603d9b29b7a4eb7
#
_entry.id   a25f075fe7fbc846a603d9b29b7a4eb7
#
_cell.length_a   1.000
_cell.length_b   1.000
_cell.length_c   1.000
_cell.angle_alpha   90.00
_cell.angle_beta   90.00
_cell.angle_gamma   90.00
#
_symmetry.space_group_name_H-M   'P 1'
#
loop_
_entity.id
_entity.type
_entity.pdbx_description
1 polymer ?
#
loop_
_entity_poly.entity_id
_entity_poly.type
_entity_poly.pdbx_seq_one_letter_code
_entity_poly.pdbx_strand_id
1 'polypeptide(L)'
;VPDLYDGDHVLADLALIRREWGADDERKINAFLDELSDSDDAMWALTQRKQQRNFDRPFFNSCAIEWMLDQGFNMYRIRSTAVVPSYRMLYAYDHTVDEFHVLAVVRKKPHTAPDYDRRIHYDYEPDHHISIRVLAEYDSLRIARVG
;
A
#
# COMPACT_ATOMS: atom_id res chain seq x y z
N VAL A 1 9.42 5.24 -17.60
CA VAL A 1 8.36 5.42 -16.59
C VAL A 1 8.25 4.15 -15.78
N PRO A 2 8.34 4.22 -14.43
CA PRO A 2 8.15 3.05 -13.60
C PRO A 2 6.74 2.49 -13.77
N ASP A 3 6.63 1.17 -13.74
CA ASP A 3 5.35 0.49 -13.82
C ASP A 3 4.80 0.19 -12.42
N LEU A 4 3.50 0.36 -12.26
CA LEU A 4 2.76 -0.02 -11.05
C LEU A 4 1.97 -1.29 -11.34
N TYR A 5 2.31 -2.37 -10.64
CA TYR A 5 1.67 -3.67 -10.81
C TYR A 5 0.81 -4.00 -9.60
N ASP A 6 -0.35 -4.59 -9.84
CA ASP A 6 -1.18 -5.16 -8.78
C ASP A 6 -0.71 -6.58 -8.48
N GLY A 7 -0.46 -6.86 -7.20
CA GLY A 7 -0.16 -8.20 -6.73
C GLY A 7 -1.39 -9.10 -6.73
N ASP A 8 -1.17 -10.40 -6.52
CA ASP A 8 -2.20 -11.44 -6.62
C ASP A 8 -3.37 -11.26 -5.65
N HIS A 9 -3.14 -10.58 -4.52
CA HIS A 9 -4.13 -10.43 -3.46
C HIS A 9 -4.94 -9.13 -3.53
N VAL A 10 -4.58 -8.19 -4.39
CA VAL A 10 -5.24 -6.89 -4.46
C VAL A 10 -6.72 -7.03 -4.79
N LEU A 11 -7.06 -7.89 -5.73
CA LEU A 11 -8.45 -8.12 -6.13
C LEU A 11 -9.30 -8.65 -4.97
N ALA A 12 -8.76 -9.57 -4.20
CA ALA A 12 -9.44 -10.11 -3.01
C ALA A 12 -9.56 -9.06 -1.91
N ASP A 13 -8.54 -8.22 -1.71
CA ASP A 13 -8.58 -7.10 -0.77
C ASP A 13 -9.69 -6.12 -1.14
N LEU A 14 -9.79 -5.77 -2.42
CA LEU A 14 -10.84 -4.87 -2.91
C LEU A 14 -12.24 -5.48 -2.76
N ALA A 15 -12.37 -6.81 -2.96
CA ALA A 15 -13.63 -7.50 -2.74
C ALA A 15 -14.05 -7.46 -1.26
N LEU A 16 -13.10 -7.60 -0.33
CA LEU A 16 -13.36 -7.45 1.10
C LEU A 16 -13.84 -6.03 1.41
N ILE A 17 -13.17 -5.01 0.87
CA ILE A 17 -13.54 -3.61 1.08
C ILE A 17 -14.96 -3.34 0.58
N ARG A 18 -15.27 -3.84 -0.62
CA ARG A 18 -16.62 -3.72 -1.18
C ARG A 18 -17.68 -4.34 -0.27
N ARG A 19 -17.40 -5.54 0.25
CA ARG A 19 -18.34 -6.26 1.12
C ARG A 19 -18.56 -5.53 2.45
N GLU A 20 -17.49 -5.02 3.06
CA GLU A 20 -17.54 -4.45 4.41
C GLU A 20 -17.91 -2.96 4.40
N TRP A 21 -17.48 -2.19 3.41
CA TRP A 21 -17.63 -0.72 3.40
C TRP A 21 -18.29 -0.16 2.13
N GLY A 22 -18.58 -0.99 1.15
CA GLY A 22 -19.37 -0.62 -0.02
C GLY A 22 -18.57 -0.48 -1.31
N ALA A 23 -19.30 -0.57 -2.42
CA ALA A 23 -18.74 -0.49 -3.78
C ALA A 23 -18.17 0.89 -4.09
N ASP A 24 -18.64 1.93 -3.43
CA ASP A 24 -18.17 3.29 -3.66
C ASP A 24 -16.72 3.47 -3.22
N ASP A 25 -16.36 2.90 -2.06
CA ASP A 25 -14.98 2.93 -1.58
C ASP A 25 -14.05 2.16 -2.50
N GLU A 26 -14.45 0.98 -2.97
CA GLU A 26 -13.69 0.20 -3.96
C GLU A 26 -13.43 1.00 -5.22
N ARG A 27 -14.48 1.64 -5.76
CA ARG A 27 -14.37 2.46 -6.98
C ARG A 27 -13.40 3.62 -6.79
N LYS A 28 -13.48 4.31 -5.66
CA LYS A 28 -12.60 5.44 -5.34
C LYS A 28 -11.14 5.02 -5.20
N ILE A 29 -10.90 3.85 -4.61
CA ILE A 29 -9.53 3.29 -4.50
C ILE A 29 -8.97 3.01 -5.89
N ASN A 30 -9.75 2.35 -6.76
CA ASN A 30 -9.33 2.06 -8.13
C ASN A 30 -9.04 3.33 -8.91
N ALA A 31 -9.91 4.33 -8.81
CA ALA A 31 -9.70 5.62 -9.48
C ALA A 31 -8.44 6.33 -8.98
N PHE A 32 -8.18 6.28 -7.67
CA PHE A 32 -6.98 6.84 -7.08
C PHE A 32 -5.71 6.15 -7.60
N LEU A 33 -5.70 4.82 -7.64
CA LEU A 33 -4.55 4.06 -8.15
C LEU A 33 -4.31 4.34 -9.64
N ASP A 34 -5.36 4.46 -10.44
CA ASP A 34 -5.24 4.82 -11.86
C ASP A 34 -4.64 6.22 -12.02
N GLU A 35 -5.13 7.20 -11.26
CA GLU A 35 -4.61 8.56 -11.30
C GLU A 35 -3.14 8.62 -10.86
N LEU A 36 -2.78 7.85 -9.83
CA LEU A 36 -1.42 7.74 -9.35
C LEU A 36 -0.48 7.20 -10.45
N SER A 37 -0.88 6.11 -11.10
CA SER A 37 -0.06 5.47 -12.13
C SER A 37 0.07 6.31 -13.39
N ASP A 38 -0.86 7.22 -13.66
CA ASP A 38 -0.83 8.12 -14.80
C ASP A 38 0.06 9.36 -14.57
N SER A 39 0.54 9.57 -13.37
CA SER A 39 1.37 10.74 -13.02
C SER A 39 2.83 10.32 -12.84
N ASP A 40 3.71 10.71 -13.75
CA ASP A 40 5.15 10.44 -13.65
C ASP A 40 5.76 11.05 -12.38
N ASP A 41 5.32 12.24 -12.01
CA ASP A 41 5.81 12.92 -10.81
C ASP A 41 5.37 12.18 -9.54
N ALA A 42 4.13 11.68 -9.50
CA ALA A 42 3.64 10.87 -8.38
C ALA A 42 4.41 9.55 -8.28
N MET A 43 4.63 8.88 -9.42
CA MET A 43 5.40 7.64 -9.46
C MET A 43 6.84 7.85 -9.00
N TRP A 44 7.45 8.99 -9.37
CA TRP A 44 8.78 9.33 -8.84
C TRP A 44 8.74 9.53 -7.32
N ALA A 45 7.70 10.19 -6.80
CA ALA A 45 7.57 10.42 -5.36
C ALA A 45 7.51 9.09 -4.58
N LEU A 46 6.97 8.02 -5.18
CA LEU A 46 6.91 6.70 -4.55
C LEU A 46 8.29 6.04 -4.37
N THR A 47 9.33 6.53 -5.06
CA THR A 47 10.71 6.02 -4.87
C THR A 47 11.36 6.54 -3.61
N GLN A 48 10.78 7.57 -2.97
CA GLN A 48 11.35 8.23 -1.80
C GLN A 48 10.96 7.47 -0.53
N ARG A 49 11.91 7.28 0.38
CA ARG A 49 11.65 6.57 1.65
C ARG A 49 10.63 7.29 2.52
N LYS A 50 10.57 8.61 2.41
CA LYS A 50 9.62 9.42 3.15
C LYS A 50 9.21 10.61 2.31
N GLN A 51 7.94 10.68 1.99
CA GLN A 51 7.33 11.84 1.36
C GLN A 51 6.79 12.74 2.48
N GLN A 52 7.56 13.75 2.86
CA GLN A 52 7.22 14.64 3.98
C GLN A 52 6.09 15.60 3.65
N ARG A 53 5.90 15.93 2.38
CA ARG A 53 4.80 16.78 1.93
C ARG A 53 3.68 15.91 1.38
N ASN A 54 2.45 16.35 1.57
CA ASN A 54 1.34 15.80 0.81
C ASN A 54 1.55 16.12 -0.67
N PHE A 55 1.54 15.08 -1.50
CA PHE A 55 1.62 15.24 -2.93
C PHE A 55 0.31 15.86 -3.45
N ASP A 56 0.41 16.72 -4.45
CA ASP A 56 -0.74 17.43 -5.01
C ASP A 56 -1.07 16.86 -6.39
N ARG A 57 -2.26 16.29 -6.49
CA ARG A 57 -2.87 15.73 -7.70
C ARG A 57 -2.09 14.56 -8.33
N PRO A 58 -2.32 13.33 -7.85
CA PRO A 58 -3.28 12.96 -6.79
C PRO A 58 -2.80 13.37 -5.40
N PHE A 59 -3.73 13.65 -4.50
CA PHE A 59 -3.40 14.02 -3.12
C PHE A 59 -3.06 12.76 -2.32
N PHE A 60 -1.79 12.63 -1.92
CA PHE A 60 -1.35 11.50 -1.10
C PHE A 60 -0.05 11.83 -0.35
N ASN A 61 0.28 10.98 0.61
CA ASN A 61 1.64 10.88 1.12
C ASN A 61 2.07 9.42 1.16
N SER A 62 3.36 9.19 1.20
CA SER A 62 3.93 7.84 1.30
C SER A 62 5.12 7.84 2.24
N CYS A 63 5.34 6.72 2.90
CA CYS A 63 6.55 6.50 3.69
C CYS A 63 6.85 5.02 3.82
N ALA A 64 8.11 4.72 4.15
CA ALA A 64 8.54 3.36 4.41
C ALA A 64 7.82 2.78 5.63
N ILE A 65 7.54 1.48 5.59
CA ILE A 65 7.09 0.73 6.75
C ILE A 65 8.37 0.31 7.48
N GLU A 66 8.71 1.03 8.56
CA GLU A 66 10.02 1.00 9.19
C GLU A 66 10.49 -0.41 9.58
N TRP A 67 9.64 -1.19 10.25
CA TRP A 67 10.06 -2.51 10.70
C TRP A 67 10.27 -3.49 9.54
N MET A 68 9.55 -3.33 8.44
CA MET A 68 9.75 -4.12 7.23
C MET A 68 11.07 -3.75 6.57
N LEU A 69 11.34 -2.45 6.46
CA LEU A 69 12.60 -1.94 5.92
C LEU A 69 13.79 -2.40 6.76
N ASP A 70 13.67 -2.40 8.08
CA ASP A 70 14.71 -2.88 9.00
C ASP A 70 15.05 -4.36 8.77
N GLN A 71 14.11 -5.14 8.25
CA GLN A 71 14.31 -6.54 7.90
C GLN A 71 14.73 -6.74 6.44
N GLY A 72 15.01 -5.67 5.70
CA GLY A 72 15.47 -5.72 4.32
C GLY A 72 14.36 -5.71 3.27
N PHE A 73 13.09 -5.53 3.67
CA PHE A 73 11.97 -5.44 2.74
C PHE A 73 11.72 -3.97 2.37
N ASN A 74 11.86 -3.64 1.09
CA ASN A 74 11.65 -2.29 0.60
C ASN A 74 10.15 -2.00 0.43
N MET A 75 9.46 -1.94 1.56
CA MET A 75 8.02 -1.81 1.65
C MET A 75 7.59 -0.43 2.15
N TYR A 76 6.55 0.08 1.55
CA TYR A 76 6.01 1.42 1.80
C TYR A 76 4.50 1.37 1.91
N ARG A 77 3.94 2.42 2.49
CA ARG A 77 2.49 2.64 2.46
C ARG A 77 2.17 3.94 1.74
N ILE A 78 1.06 3.94 1.01
CA ILE A 78 0.45 5.14 0.45
C ILE A 78 -0.80 5.45 1.25
N ARG A 79 -0.96 6.72 1.60
CA ARG A 79 -2.19 7.26 2.18
C ARG A 79 -2.74 8.32 1.25
N SER A 80 -3.95 8.11 0.72
CA SER A 80 -4.70 9.18 0.07
C SER A 80 -5.11 10.21 1.12
N THR A 81 -4.87 11.49 0.89
CA THR A 81 -5.16 12.53 1.88
C THR A 81 -6.49 13.25 1.62
N ALA A 82 -7.18 12.93 0.52
CA ALA A 82 -8.42 13.59 0.13
C ALA A 82 -9.59 12.63 -0.09
N VAL A 83 -9.38 11.53 -0.82
CA VAL A 83 -10.48 10.72 -1.34
C VAL A 83 -10.81 9.51 -0.45
N VAL A 84 -9.81 8.73 -0.06
CA VAL A 84 -10.00 7.51 0.74
C VAL A 84 -8.97 7.43 1.88
N PRO A 85 -8.99 8.40 2.81
CA PRO A 85 -7.93 8.52 3.84
C PRO A 85 -7.93 7.39 4.86
N SER A 86 -8.98 6.59 4.93
CA SER A 86 -9.06 5.45 5.86
C SER A 86 -8.35 4.20 5.36
N TYR A 87 -7.92 4.20 4.10
CA TYR A 87 -7.25 3.05 3.49
C TYR A 87 -5.77 3.29 3.33
N ARG A 88 -5.02 2.19 3.26
CA ARG A 88 -3.59 2.22 2.94
C ARG A 88 -3.33 1.23 1.83
N MET A 89 -2.49 1.62 0.87
CA MET A 89 -1.98 0.72 -0.16
C MET A 89 -0.54 0.40 0.22
N LEU A 90 -0.26 -0.88 0.44
CA LEU A 90 1.09 -1.32 0.78
C LEU A 90 1.78 -1.72 -0.53
N TYR A 91 2.90 -1.08 -0.82
CA TYR A 91 3.63 -1.38 -2.04
C TYR A 91 5.10 -1.70 -1.76
N ALA A 92 5.64 -2.57 -2.60
CA ALA A 92 7.07 -2.84 -2.67
C ALA A 92 7.67 -2.06 -3.83
N TYR A 93 8.86 -1.54 -3.63
CA TYR A 93 9.64 -0.94 -4.71
C TYR A 93 10.86 -1.80 -4.99
N ASP A 94 10.95 -2.34 -6.22
CA ASP A 94 12.14 -3.04 -6.68
C ASP A 94 13.06 -2.04 -7.40
N HIS A 95 14.08 -1.56 -6.68
CA HIS A 95 14.98 -0.53 -7.20
C HIS A 95 15.90 -1.05 -8.31
N THR A 96 16.04 -2.36 -8.45
CA THR A 96 16.92 -2.95 -9.47
C THR A 96 16.32 -2.90 -10.86
N VAL A 97 14.97 -2.89 -10.95
CA VAL A 97 14.24 -2.86 -12.22
C VAL A 97 13.24 -1.69 -12.29
N ASP A 98 13.23 -0.83 -11.28
CA ASP A 98 12.36 0.35 -11.20
C ASP A 98 10.88 -0.02 -11.34
N GLU A 99 10.44 -1.02 -10.58
CA GLU A 99 9.06 -1.51 -10.57
C GLU A 99 8.42 -1.34 -9.20
N PHE A 100 7.12 -1.00 -9.20
CA PHE A 100 6.30 -0.90 -8.01
C PHE A 100 5.24 -2.00 -8.02
N HIS A 101 5.08 -2.68 -6.90
CA HIS A 101 4.09 -3.75 -6.73
C HIS A 101 3.17 -3.42 -5.57
N VAL A 102 1.89 -3.22 -5.83
CA VAL A 102 0.89 -3.07 -4.76
C VAL A 102 0.57 -4.47 -4.25
N LEU A 103 0.92 -4.75 -3.00
CA LEU A 103 0.79 -6.09 -2.41
C LEU A 103 -0.42 -6.20 -1.48
N ALA A 104 -0.96 -5.08 -1.01
CA ALA A 104 -2.16 -5.09 -0.18
C ALA A 104 -2.89 -3.75 -0.26
N VAL A 105 -4.21 -3.82 -0.13
CA VAL A 105 -5.07 -2.65 0.11
C VAL A 105 -5.84 -2.95 1.40
N VAL A 106 -5.67 -2.10 2.42
CA VAL A 106 -6.14 -2.38 3.76
C VAL A 106 -6.89 -1.20 4.35
N ARG A 107 -7.83 -1.48 5.25
CA ARG A 107 -8.49 -0.48 6.07
C ARG A 107 -7.66 -0.25 7.33
N LYS A 108 -7.09 0.95 7.45
CA LYS A 108 -6.27 1.31 8.61
C LYS A 108 -7.16 1.62 9.81
N LYS A 109 -6.82 1.01 10.95
CA LYS A 109 -7.42 1.34 12.23
C LYS A 109 -6.41 1.07 13.34
N PRO A 110 -6.26 1.97 14.34
CA PRO A 110 -5.37 1.69 15.46
C PRO A 110 -5.75 0.38 16.17
N HIS A 111 -4.77 -0.47 16.45
CA HIS A 111 -5.01 -1.76 17.11
C HIS A 111 -5.54 -1.60 18.54
N THR A 112 -5.40 -0.40 19.12
CA THR A 112 -5.91 -0.06 20.44
C THR A 112 -7.37 0.42 20.42
N ALA A 113 -7.95 0.65 19.23
CA ALA A 113 -9.33 1.10 19.12
C ALA A 113 -10.30 0.00 19.60
N PRO A 114 -11.37 0.35 20.35
CA PRO A 114 -12.31 -0.66 20.89
C PRO A 114 -12.98 -1.52 19.83
N ASP A 115 -13.18 -0.98 18.63
CA ASP A 115 -13.83 -1.66 17.52
C ASP A 115 -12.84 -2.23 16.50
N TYR A 116 -11.55 -2.31 16.85
CA TYR A 116 -10.55 -2.94 16.01
C TYR A 116 -10.85 -4.43 15.83
N ASP A 117 -10.86 -4.87 14.55
CA ASP A 117 -11.10 -6.27 14.19
C ASP A 117 -10.03 -6.70 13.18
N ARG A 118 -9.10 -7.59 13.60
CA ARG A 118 -7.98 -8.04 12.77
C ARG A 118 -8.41 -8.75 11.49
N ARG A 119 -9.65 -9.23 11.39
CA ARG A 119 -10.15 -9.86 10.17
C ARG A 119 -10.34 -8.85 9.04
N ILE A 120 -10.61 -7.57 9.37
CA ILE A 120 -10.95 -6.53 8.40
C ILE A 120 -10.10 -5.26 8.55
N HIS A 121 -9.42 -5.07 9.68
CA HIS A 121 -8.58 -3.90 9.94
C HIS A 121 -7.10 -4.27 9.99
N TYR A 122 -6.24 -3.27 9.79
CA TYR A 122 -4.79 -3.44 9.79
C TYR A 122 -4.11 -2.26 10.48
N ASP A 123 -3.08 -2.55 11.29
CA ASP A 123 -2.28 -1.52 11.97
C ASP A 123 -0.78 -1.87 11.97
N TYR A 124 -0.30 -2.45 10.87
CA TYR A 124 1.14 -2.77 10.68
C TYR A 124 1.72 -3.77 11.68
N GLU A 125 0.91 -4.58 12.33
CA GLU A 125 1.38 -5.58 13.28
C GLU A 125 2.18 -6.66 12.55
N PRO A 126 3.40 -7.01 13.03
CA PRO A 126 4.23 -8.03 12.36
C PRO A 126 3.57 -9.40 12.26
N ASP A 127 2.74 -9.76 13.24
CA ASP A 127 2.05 -11.05 13.30
C ASP A 127 0.69 -11.05 12.60
N HIS A 128 0.27 -9.92 12.02
CA HIS A 128 -0.99 -9.83 11.28
C HIS A 128 -0.90 -10.65 9.99
N HIS A 129 -2.00 -11.32 9.60
CA HIS A 129 -2.02 -12.13 8.39
C HIS A 129 -1.67 -11.34 7.12
N ILE A 130 -2.02 -10.05 7.06
CA ILE A 130 -1.64 -9.19 5.94
C ILE A 130 -0.13 -8.99 5.91
N SER A 131 0.52 -8.71 7.04
CA SER A 131 1.98 -8.54 7.09
C SER A 131 2.70 -9.82 6.66
N ILE A 132 2.26 -10.97 7.17
CA ILE A 132 2.85 -12.27 6.81
C ILE A 132 2.69 -12.53 5.30
N ARG A 133 1.50 -12.31 4.77
CA ARG A 133 1.18 -12.50 3.34
C ARG A 133 2.01 -11.59 2.44
N VAL A 134 2.10 -10.31 2.79
CA VAL A 134 2.83 -9.30 2.01
C VAL A 134 4.30 -9.65 1.90
N LEU A 135 4.95 -10.03 3.02
CA LEU A 135 6.36 -10.38 2.99
C LEU A 135 6.62 -11.69 2.25
N ALA A 136 5.71 -12.65 2.34
CA ALA A 136 5.81 -13.89 1.57
C ALA A 136 5.68 -13.62 0.07
N GLU A 137 4.76 -12.76 -0.34
CA GLU A 137 4.58 -12.37 -1.75
C GLU A 137 5.79 -11.59 -2.26
N TYR A 138 6.34 -10.68 -1.44
CA TYR A 138 7.57 -9.95 -1.76
C TYR A 138 8.69 -10.91 -2.19
N ASP A 139 8.94 -11.95 -1.39
CA ASP A 139 9.97 -12.94 -1.70
C ASP A 139 9.59 -13.82 -2.90
N SER A 140 8.32 -14.18 -3.02
CA SER A 140 7.81 -14.96 -4.15
C SER A 140 8.01 -14.24 -5.49
N LEU A 141 7.86 -12.93 -5.52
CA LEU A 141 8.07 -12.09 -6.70
C LEU A 141 9.55 -11.80 -6.94
N ARG A 142 10.45 -12.23 -6.05
CA ARG A 142 11.89 -12.00 -6.12
C ARG A 142 12.26 -10.52 -6.17
N ILE A 143 11.50 -9.70 -5.47
CA ILE A 143 11.80 -8.27 -5.33
C ILE A 143 13.09 -8.13 -4.53
N ALA A 144 14.00 -7.26 -5.00
CA ALA A 144 15.31 -7.11 -4.38
C ALA A 144 15.21 -6.62 -2.94
N ARG A 145 15.90 -7.31 -2.01
CA ARG A 145 16.07 -6.86 -0.62
C ARG A 145 17.00 -5.66 -0.56
N VAL A 146 16.88 -4.88 0.51
CA VAL A 146 17.70 -3.69 0.77
C VAL A 146 18.39 -3.78 2.13
N GLY A 147 19.42 -2.99 2.30
CA GLY A 147 20.14 -2.93 3.58
C GLY A 147 21.53 -3.49 3.56
#